data_15c9dcd8f0e0ba8f5b477dcb6b6565da
#
_entry.id   15c9dcd8f0e0ba8f5b477dcb6b6565da
#
_cell.length_a   1.000
_cell.length_b   1.000
_cell.length_c   1.000
_cell.angle_alpha   90.00
_cell.angle_beta   90.00
_cell.angle_gamma   90.00
#
_symmetry.space_group_name_H-M   'P 1'
#
loop_
_entity.id
_entity.type
_entity.pdbx_description
1 polymer ?
#
loop_
_entity_poly.entity_id
_entity_poly.type
_entity_poly.pdbx_seq_one_letter_code
_entity_poly.pdbx_strand_id
1 'polypeptide(L)'
;MRGNTQAAVRLATCPLGRPQTQMPDLKLIALDAQDLGVISAHLQDAVLRVGDMLYLPNEKRFVAIANRFDWTRADAAPSKSLDNSDGGYERRRAGIRFERVNTAKVQGIDFKDKRAALALLAVTFEPAVHSDTPEGNITLTFSGGAAIRLGVECIEVELKDLGAAWTAKRSPEHPEDAS
;
A
#
# COMPACT_ATOMS: atom_id res chain seq x y z
N MET A 1 67.76 -6.81 -36.37
CA MET A 1 67.53 -6.56 -34.97
C MET A 1 66.03 -6.36 -34.79
N ARG A 2 65.39 -7.26 -34.07
CA ARG A 2 63.91 -7.38 -34.06
C ARG A 2 63.40 -6.83 -32.75
N GLY A 3 62.64 -5.75 -32.84
CA GLY A 3 61.95 -5.20 -31.70
C GLY A 3 60.56 -5.90 -31.48
N ASN A 4 60.39 -6.51 -30.30
CA ASN A 4 59.19 -7.23 -29.94
C ASN A 4 58.25 -6.26 -29.19
N THR A 5 57.16 -5.88 -29.85
CA THR A 5 56.14 -5.02 -29.22
C THR A 5 55.05 -5.92 -28.61
N GLN A 6 55.08 -6.13 -27.31
CA GLN A 6 54.00 -6.80 -26.57
C GLN A 6 52.83 -5.86 -26.42
N ALA A 7 51.71 -6.20 -27.07
CA ALA A 7 50.44 -5.56 -26.87
C ALA A 7 49.81 -6.09 -25.60
N ALA A 8 49.70 -5.24 -24.57
CA ALA A 8 48.99 -5.54 -23.34
C ALA A 8 47.46 -5.47 -23.60
N VAL A 9 46.80 -6.64 -23.58
CA VAL A 9 45.36 -6.75 -23.59
C VAL A 9 44.83 -6.34 -22.20
N ARG A 10 44.21 -5.16 -22.11
CA ARG A 10 43.46 -4.76 -20.93
C ARG A 10 42.12 -5.50 -20.93
N LEU A 11 41.98 -6.48 -20.05
CA LEU A 11 40.70 -7.08 -19.70
C LEU A 11 39.85 -6.01 -19.01
N ALA A 12 38.84 -5.53 -19.68
CA ALA A 12 37.80 -4.70 -19.08
C ALA A 12 36.96 -5.59 -18.16
N THR A 13 37.19 -5.44 -16.87
CA THR A 13 36.32 -6.01 -15.82
C THR A 13 34.98 -5.28 -15.87
N CYS A 14 33.94 -5.89 -16.48
CA CYS A 14 32.55 -5.48 -16.28
C CYS A 14 32.20 -5.60 -14.78
N PRO A 15 31.73 -4.54 -14.14
CA PRO A 15 31.15 -4.71 -12.81
C PRO A 15 29.85 -5.52 -12.96
N LEU A 16 29.88 -6.75 -12.46
CA LEU A 16 28.70 -7.56 -12.25
C LEU A 16 27.75 -6.76 -11.34
N GLY A 17 26.78 -6.07 -11.94
CA GLY A 17 25.67 -5.49 -11.23
C GLY A 17 25.01 -6.59 -10.40
N ARG A 18 24.95 -6.41 -9.09
CA ARG A 18 24.20 -7.30 -8.19
C ARG A 18 22.79 -7.43 -8.77
N PRO A 19 22.26 -8.64 -8.92
CA PRO A 19 20.87 -8.81 -9.28
C PRO A 19 20.03 -8.10 -8.19
N GLN A 20 19.35 -7.04 -8.57
CA GLN A 20 18.32 -6.47 -7.71
C GLN A 20 17.22 -7.53 -7.66
N THR A 21 17.15 -8.25 -6.55
CA THR A 21 16.05 -9.18 -6.28
C THR A 21 14.79 -8.33 -6.17
N GLN A 22 14.08 -8.18 -7.29
CA GLN A 22 12.73 -7.60 -7.26
C GLN A 22 11.88 -8.55 -6.45
N MET A 23 11.47 -8.11 -5.25
CA MET A 23 10.48 -8.82 -4.47
C MET A 23 9.20 -8.90 -5.29
N PRO A 24 8.51 -10.05 -5.29
CA PRO A 24 7.26 -10.18 -6.04
C PRO A 24 6.25 -9.14 -5.55
N ASP A 25 5.47 -8.58 -6.47
CA ASP A 25 4.39 -7.65 -6.15
C ASP A 25 3.40 -8.32 -5.19
N LEU A 26 3.05 -7.60 -4.12
CA LEU A 26 2.08 -8.10 -3.15
C LEU A 26 0.71 -8.26 -3.82
N LYS A 27 0.08 -9.42 -3.60
CA LYS A 27 -1.31 -9.66 -3.91
C LYS A 27 -1.94 -10.44 -2.76
N LEU A 28 -2.94 -9.82 -2.11
CA LEU A 28 -3.72 -10.41 -1.04
C LEU A 28 -5.19 -10.41 -1.41
N ILE A 29 -5.91 -11.45 -0.95
CA ILE A 29 -7.36 -11.57 -1.07
C ILE A 29 -7.89 -11.90 0.32
N ALA A 30 -8.89 -11.16 0.78
CA ALA A 30 -9.59 -11.40 2.03
C ALA A 30 -11.00 -11.90 1.74
N LEU A 31 -11.36 -13.03 2.33
CA LEU A 31 -12.70 -13.62 2.25
C LEU A 31 -13.36 -13.73 3.62
N ASP A 32 -12.64 -13.40 4.68
CA ASP A 32 -13.13 -13.35 6.06
C ASP A 32 -12.54 -12.16 6.84
N ALA A 33 -12.96 -11.99 8.08
CA ALA A 33 -12.53 -10.88 8.93
C ALA A 33 -11.04 -10.98 9.34
N GLN A 34 -10.48 -12.19 9.44
CA GLN A 34 -9.08 -12.41 9.76
C GLN A 34 -8.18 -11.98 8.61
N ASP A 35 -8.49 -12.41 7.39
CA ASP A 35 -7.80 -12.00 6.17
C ASP A 35 -7.90 -10.49 5.95
N LEU A 36 -9.08 -9.90 6.23
CA LEU A 36 -9.26 -8.45 6.16
C LEU A 36 -8.35 -7.70 7.14
N GLY A 37 -8.13 -8.28 8.34
CA GLY A 37 -7.18 -7.76 9.32
C GLY A 37 -5.74 -7.72 8.77
N VAL A 38 -5.33 -8.73 8.00
CA VAL A 38 -4.02 -8.74 7.32
C VAL A 38 -3.93 -7.62 6.29
N ILE A 39 -4.96 -7.45 5.44
CA ILE A 39 -5.02 -6.34 4.48
C ILE A 39 -4.97 -5.00 5.22
N SER A 40 -5.72 -4.84 6.32
CA SER A 40 -5.72 -3.62 7.14
C SER A 40 -4.31 -3.27 7.66
N ALA A 41 -3.55 -4.25 8.14
CA ALA A 41 -2.19 -4.05 8.61
C ALA A 41 -1.24 -3.57 7.49
N HIS A 42 -1.36 -4.13 6.27
CA HIS A 42 -0.58 -3.69 5.11
C HIS A 42 -0.96 -2.28 4.62
N LEU A 43 -2.14 -1.80 4.98
CA LEU A 43 -2.66 -0.49 4.60
C LEU A 43 -2.56 0.56 5.70
N GLN A 44 -2.09 0.19 6.88
CA GLN A 44 -1.85 1.15 7.97
C GLN A 44 -0.93 2.27 7.47
N ASP A 45 -1.28 3.52 7.76
CA ASP A 45 -0.59 4.73 7.32
C ASP A 45 -0.50 4.91 5.78
N ALA A 46 -1.26 4.13 5.04
CA ALA A 46 -1.39 4.34 3.60
C ALA A 46 -2.11 5.65 3.31
N VAL A 47 -1.62 6.37 2.31
CA VAL A 47 -2.22 7.62 1.87
C VAL A 47 -3.09 7.38 0.64
N LEU A 48 -4.36 7.74 0.73
CA LEU A 48 -5.33 7.68 -0.36
C LEU A 48 -5.72 9.11 -0.77
N ARG A 49 -5.86 9.36 -2.06
CA ARG A 49 -6.43 10.62 -2.55
C ARG A 49 -7.92 10.45 -2.84
N VAL A 50 -8.70 11.46 -2.51
CA VAL A 50 -10.15 11.46 -2.79
C VAL A 50 -10.44 11.22 -4.27
N GLY A 51 -9.64 11.79 -5.17
CA GLY A 51 -9.77 11.59 -6.62
C GLY A 51 -9.45 10.17 -7.12
N ASP A 52 -8.76 9.37 -6.31
CA ASP A 52 -8.36 8.01 -6.64
C ASP A 52 -9.31 6.96 -6.03
N MET A 53 -10.48 7.38 -5.54
CA MET A 53 -11.54 6.53 -4.99
C MET A 53 -12.77 6.57 -5.89
N LEU A 54 -13.38 5.41 -6.14
CA LEU A 54 -14.56 5.30 -6.97
C LEU A 54 -15.52 4.23 -6.45
N TYR A 55 -16.80 4.59 -6.30
CA TYR A 55 -17.88 3.65 -6.06
C TYR A 55 -18.67 3.40 -7.35
N LEU A 56 -18.83 2.14 -7.73
CA LEU A 56 -19.51 1.65 -8.91
C LEU A 56 -20.75 0.84 -8.48
N PRO A 57 -21.90 1.49 -8.23
CA PRO A 57 -23.07 0.80 -7.67
C PRO A 57 -23.62 -0.29 -8.59
N ASN A 58 -23.58 -0.11 -9.91
CA ASN A 58 -24.04 -1.11 -10.88
C ASN A 58 -23.17 -2.38 -10.89
N GLU A 59 -21.89 -2.25 -10.52
CA GLU A 59 -20.96 -3.36 -10.41
C GLU A 59 -20.86 -3.89 -8.97
N LYS A 60 -21.57 -3.26 -8.02
CA LYS A 60 -21.45 -3.52 -6.58
C LYS A 60 -20.00 -3.49 -6.12
N ARG A 61 -19.23 -2.49 -6.53
CA ARG A 61 -17.79 -2.42 -6.31
C ARG A 61 -17.37 -1.05 -5.80
N PHE A 62 -16.44 -1.06 -4.86
CA PHE A 62 -15.68 0.13 -4.47
C PHE A 62 -14.20 -0.11 -4.73
N VAL A 63 -13.52 0.86 -5.35
CA VAL A 63 -12.09 0.79 -5.65
C VAL A 63 -11.38 2.03 -5.14
N ALA A 64 -10.13 1.86 -4.72
CA ALA A 64 -9.26 2.97 -4.34
C ALA A 64 -7.81 2.66 -4.68
N ILE A 65 -7.01 3.71 -4.89
CA ILE A 65 -5.56 3.59 -5.01
C ILE A 65 -4.94 4.16 -3.74
N ALA A 66 -4.08 3.36 -3.11
CA ALA A 66 -3.36 3.70 -1.91
C ALA A 66 -1.85 3.74 -2.16
N ASN A 67 -1.18 4.70 -1.54
CA ASN A 67 0.26 4.72 -1.43
C ASN A 67 0.60 4.13 -0.06
N ARG A 68 0.82 2.80 -0.01
CA ARG A 68 1.09 2.07 1.22
C ARG A 68 2.58 2.11 1.58
N PHE A 69 2.88 1.92 2.84
CA PHE A 69 4.23 1.71 3.34
C PHE A 69 4.65 0.25 3.10
N ASP A 70 5.91 0.02 2.73
CA ASP A 70 6.45 -1.35 2.56
C ASP A 70 7.13 -1.82 3.85
N TRP A 71 6.33 -2.32 4.79
CA TRP A 71 6.79 -2.80 6.09
C TRP A 71 7.73 -4.00 5.98
N THR A 72 7.68 -4.79 4.90
CA THR A 72 8.50 -5.99 4.73
C THR A 72 9.99 -5.68 4.56
N ARG A 73 10.32 -4.44 4.19
CA ARG A 73 11.69 -3.94 4.10
C ARG A 73 12.15 -3.11 5.29
N ALA A 74 11.24 -2.62 6.12
CA ALA A 74 11.59 -1.87 7.32
C ALA A 74 12.38 -2.74 8.32
N ASP A 75 12.11 -4.06 8.36
CA ASP A 75 12.82 -5.04 9.19
C ASP A 75 14.15 -5.53 8.59
N ALA A 76 14.34 -5.37 7.29
CA ALA A 76 15.65 -5.56 6.66
C ALA A 76 16.50 -4.36 7.01
N ALA A 77 17.46 -4.56 7.94
CA ALA A 77 18.37 -3.57 8.48
C ALA A 77 18.69 -2.43 7.51
N PRO A 78 18.67 -1.16 7.94
CA PRO A 78 18.97 -0.04 7.08
C PRO A 78 20.29 -0.34 6.37
N SER A 79 20.25 -0.53 5.06
CA SER A 79 21.48 -0.61 4.28
C SER A 79 22.19 0.72 4.52
N LYS A 80 23.20 0.71 5.38
CA LYS A 80 24.14 1.79 5.57
C LYS A 80 24.85 2.03 4.24
N SER A 81 24.22 2.73 3.34
CA SER A 81 24.94 3.49 2.35
C SER A 81 25.60 4.64 3.09
N LEU A 82 26.93 4.69 3.04
CA LEU A 82 27.82 5.67 3.69
C LEU A 82 27.61 7.10 3.17
N ASP A 83 26.47 7.42 2.61
CA ASP A 83 26.10 8.76 2.19
C ASP A 83 24.94 9.26 3.05
N ASN A 84 25.23 10.31 3.82
CA ASN A 84 24.35 11.02 4.73
C ASN A 84 23.13 11.63 4.01
N SER A 85 22.13 10.83 3.70
CA SER A 85 20.83 11.37 3.31
C SER A 85 19.73 10.35 3.55
N ASP A 86 18.92 10.61 4.57
CA ASP A 86 17.58 10.10 4.84
C ASP A 86 17.40 8.58 4.60
N GLY A 87 17.25 7.82 5.68
CA GLY A 87 16.72 6.47 5.63
C GLY A 87 15.38 6.48 4.89
N GLY A 88 15.46 6.31 3.56
CA GLY A 88 14.31 6.42 2.69
C GLY A 88 13.40 5.23 2.91
N TYR A 89 12.22 5.48 3.44
CA TYR A 89 11.17 4.49 3.57
C TYR A 89 10.55 4.21 2.21
N GLU A 90 10.51 2.95 1.82
CA GLU A 90 9.88 2.57 0.55
C GLU A 90 8.36 2.61 0.66
N ARG A 91 7.73 3.25 -0.32
CA ARG A 91 6.29 3.22 -0.51
C ARG A 91 5.96 2.51 -1.82
N ARG A 92 4.80 1.84 -1.83
CA ARG A 92 4.27 1.19 -3.02
C ARG A 92 2.87 1.70 -3.33
N ARG A 93 2.60 1.86 -4.60
CA ARG A 93 1.25 2.13 -5.06
C ARG A 93 0.51 0.80 -5.14
N ALA A 94 -0.65 0.73 -4.50
CA ALA A 94 -1.48 -0.46 -4.47
C ALA A 94 -2.92 -0.12 -4.81
N GLY A 95 -3.58 -1.00 -5.56
CA GLY A 95 -5.01 -0.97 -5.79
C GLY A 95 -5.72 -1.77 -4.72
N ILE A 96 -6.81 -1.21 -4.18
CA ILE A 96 -7.71 -1.89 -3.27
C ILE A 96 -9.05 -2.00 -3.97
N ARG A 97 -9.64 -3.20 -3.94
CA ARG A 97 -10.93 -3.49 -4.54
C ARG A 97 -11.81 -4.22 -3.55
N PHE A 98 -12.97 -3.67 -3.29
CA PHE A 98 -14.04 -4.25 -2.49
C PHE A 98 -15.16 -4.67 -3.44
N GLU A 99 -15.50 -5.93 -3.43
CA GLU A 99 -16.60 -6.50 -4.20
C GLU A 99 -17.86 -6.64 -3.33
N ARG A 100 -18.99 -6.92 -3.95
CA ARG A 100 -20.28 -7.13 -3.27
C ARG A 100 -20.75 -5.94 -2.43
N VAL A 101 -20.36 -4.71 -2.83
CA VAL A 101 -20.72 -3.48 -2.13
C VAL A 101 -22.10 -2.98 -2.58
N ASN A 102 -23.07 -3.06 -1.68
CA ASN A 102 -24.44 -2.60 -1.93
C ASN A 102 -24.61 -1.10 -1.63
N THR A 103 -23.88 -0.58 -0.63
CA THR A 103 -23.97 0.83 -0.23
C THR A 103 -22.59 1.38 0.14
N ALA A 104 -22.39 2.67 -0.11
CA ALA A 104 -21.21 3.41 0.36
C ALA A 104 -21.69 4.69 1.08
N LYS A 105 -21.37 4.82 2.35
CA LYS A 105 -21.65 6.02 3.18
C LYS A 105 -20.33 6.67 3.56
N VAL A 106 -20.31 7.98 3.57
CA VAL A 106 -19.10 8.77 3.77
C VAL A 106 -19.31 9.77 4.89
N GLN A 107 -18.29 9.95 5.72
CA GLN A 107 -18.27 10.93 6.81
C GLN A 107 -16.97 11.72 6.75
N GLY A 108 -17.05 13.05 6.86
CA GLY A 108 -15.87 13.91 6.99
C GLY A 108 -14.97 14.00 5.75
N ILE A 109 -15.46 13.64 4.55
CA ILE A 109 -14.71 13.71 3.29
C ILE A 109 -15.43 14.63 2.31
N ASP A 110 -14.73 15.65 1.82
CA ASP A 110 -15.23 16.49 0.72
C ASP A 110 -14.79 15.92 -0.63
N PHE A 111 -15.73 15.29 -1.34
CA PHE A 111 -15.48 14.72 -2.67
C PHE A 111 -15.26 15.77 -3.79
N LYS A 112 -15.45 17.06 -3.51
CA LYS A 112 -15.14 18.13 -4.46
C LYS A 112 -13.63 18.38 -4.50
N ASP A 113 -12.94 18.24 -3.37
CA ASP A 113 -11.48 18.33 -3.31
C ASP A 113 -10.83 16.99 -3.70
N LYS A 114 -10.65 16.79 -5.00
CA LYS A 114 -10.02 15.58 -5.55
C LYS A 114 -8.56 15.40 -5.15
N ARG A 115 -7.89 16.47 -4.69
CA ARG A 115 -6.48 16.44 -4.27
C ARG A 115 -6.31 16.15 -2.80
N ALA A 116 -7.37 16.23 -1.99
CA ALA A 116 -7.32 15.90 -0.57
C ALA A 116 -6.73 14.51 -0.37
N ALA A 117 -5.78 14.43 0.56
CA ALA A 117 -5.09 13.20 0.93
C ALA A 117 -5.61 12.75 2.31
N LEU A 118 -5.94 11.48 2.42
CA LEU A 118 -6.46 10.85 3.63
C LEU A 118 -5.48 9.77 4.08
N ALA A 119 -5.03 9.80 5.33
CA ALA A 119 -4.22 8.73 5.90
C ALA A 119 -5.14 7.66 6.49
N LEU A 120 -5.03 6.43 6.00
CA LEU A 120 -5.83 5.30 6.45
C LEU A 120 -5.25 4.75 7.76
N LEU A 121 -6.09 4.63 8.77
CA LEU A 121 -5.72 4.08 10.08
C LEU A 121 -6.06 2.60 10.18
N ALA A 122 -7.26 2.21 9.72
CA ALA A 122 -7.71 0.84 9.81
C ALA A 122 -8.81 0.53 8.79
N VAL A 123 -8.93 -0.77 8.46
CA VAL A 123 -10.08 -1.36 7.76
C VAL A 123 -10.66 -2.43 8.66
N THR A 124 -11.91 -2.28 9.06
CA THR A 124 -12.60 -3.18 10.01
C THR A 124 -13.89 -3.73 9.42
N PHE A 125 -14.33 -4.90 9.89
CA PHE A 125 -15.61 -5.48 9.52
C PHE A 125 -16.50 -5.63 10.75
N GLU A 126 -17.76 -5.26 10.60
CA GLU A 126 -18.82 -5.46 11.57
C GLU A 126 -19.92 -6.30 10.91
N PRO A 127 -20.21 -7.52 11.40
CA PRO A 127 -21.31 -8.34 10.86
C PRO A 127 -22.65 -7.67 11.10
N ALA A 128 -23.62 -7.94 10.22
CA ALA A 128 -24.97 -7.47 10.41
C ALA A 128 -25.60 -8.10 11.66
N VAL A 129 -26.26 -7.26 12.47
CA VAL A 129 -26.95 -7.73 13.68
C VAL A 129 -28.17 -8.55 13.27
N HIS A 130 -28.34 -9.74 13.83
CA HIS A 130 -29.47 -10.65 13.57
C HIS A 130 -29.51 -11.36 12.22
N SER A 131 -28.36 -11.54 11.59
CA SER A 131 -28.28 -12.23 10.30
C SER A 131 -27.37 -13.46 10.43
N ASP A 132 -27.86 -14.63 10.02
CA ASP A 132 -27.03 -15.81 9.77
C ASP A 132 -26.30 -15.72 8.44
N THR A 133 -26.39 -14.56 7.76
CA THR A 133 -25.76 -14.29 6.47
C THR A 133 -24.40 -13.64 6.66
N PRO A 134 -23.47 -13.77 5.70
CA PRO A 134 -22.15 -13.16 5.75
C PRO A 134 -22.15 -11.63 5.53
N GLU A 135 -23.33 -11.01 5.54
CA GLU A 135 -23.50 -9.57 5.35
C GLU A 135 -22.93 -8.75 6.51
N GLY A 136 -22.50 -7.55 6.19
CA GLY A 136 -22.01 -6.63 7.21
C GLY A 136 -21.56 -5.30 6.64
N ASN A 137 -20.77 -4.59 7.45
CA ASN A 137 -20.20 -3.32 7.05
C ASN A 137 -18.68 -3.37 7.15
N ILE A 138 -18.01 -2.99 6.07
CA ILE A 138 -16.57 -2.72 6.07
C ILE A 138 -16.39 -1.22 6.28
N THR A 139 -15.63 -0.83 7.29
CA THR A 139 -15.35 0.58 7.58
C THR A 139 -13.87 0.89 7.35
N LEU A 140 -13.60 1.84 6.47
CA LEU A 140 -12.29 2.45 6.31
C LEU A 140 -12.25 3.69 7.20
N THR A 141 -11.39 3.69 8.21
CA THR A 141 -11.19 4.80 9.15
C THR A 141 -9.94 5.57 8.77
N PHE A 142 -10.06 6.89 8.66
CA PHE A 142 -8.95 7.78 8.31
C PHE A 142 -8.62 8.72 9.48
N SER A 143 -7.42 9.29 9.46
CA SER A 143 -7.03 10.34 10.38
C SER A 143 -7.98 11.55 10.27
N GLY A 144 -8.13 12.29 11.37
CA GLY A 144 -9.03 13.45 11.41
C GLY A 144 -10.52 13.12 11.50
N GLY A 145 -10.89 11.86 11.81
CA GLY A 145 -12.27 11.45 12.01
C GLY A 145 -13.08 11.21 10.73
N ALA A 146 -12.40 11.19 9.58
CA ALA A 146 -13.03 10.83 8.31
C ALA A 146 -13.22 9.31 8.21
N ALA A 147 -14.31 8.87 7.56
CA ALA A 147 -14.60 7.45 7.40
C ALA A 147 -15.42 7.16 6.12
N ILE A 148 -15.22 5.96 5.57
CA ILE A 148 -16.07 5.38 4.52
C ILE A 148 -16.61 4.06 5.04
N ARG A 149 -17.92 3.90 5.06
CA ARG A 149 -18.62 2.67 5.46
C ARG A 149 -19.26 2.03 4.24
N LEU A 150 -18.84 0.81 3.94
CA LEU A 150 -19.33 0.00 2.83
C LEU A 150 -20.24 -1.10 3.36
N GLY A 151 -21.53 -1.10 2.99
CA GLY A 151 -22.42 -2.21 3.26
C GLY A 151 -22.17 -3.31 2.22
N VAL A 152 -21.78 -4.50 2.67
CA VAL A 152 -21.39 -5.61 1.81
C VAL A 152 -22.23 -6.86 2.03
N GLU A 153 -22.42 -7.67 1.00
CA GLU A 153 -23.08 -8.99 1.09
C GLU A 153 -22.17 -10.03 1.78
N CYS A 154 -20.87 -9.88 1.60
CA CYS A 154 -19.83 -10.67 2.25
C CYS A 154 -18.49 -9.94 2.12
N ILE A 155 -17.48 -10.41 2.85
CA ILE A 155 -16.11 -9.91 2.69
C ILE A 155 -15.52 -10.51 1.41
N GLU A 156 -15.21 -9.66 0.44
CA GLU A 156 -14.45 -10.00 -0.76
C GLU A 156 -13.61 -8.79 -1.13
N VAL A 157 -12.33 -8.80 -0.71
CA VAL A 157 -11.42 -7.66 -0.86
C VAL A 157 -10.10 -8.12 -1.46
N GLU A 158 -9.63 -7.40 -2.48
CA GLU A 158 -8.32 -7.62 -3.08
C GLU A 158 -7.43 -6.39 -2.86
N LEU A 159 -6.20 -6.63 -2.40
CA LEU A 159 -5.11 -5.67 -2.36
C LEU A 159 -4.02 -6.14 -3.32
N LYS A 160 -3.59 -5.28 -4.25
CA LYS A 160 -2.56 -5.62 -5.24
C LYS A 160 -1.63 -4.44 -5.47
N ASP A 161 -0.32 -4.69 -5.44
CA ASP A 161 0.68 -3.69 -5.84
C ASP A 161 0.58 -3.36 -7.34
N LEU A 162 0.74 -2.07 -7.68
CA LEU A 162 0.59 -1.53 -9.03
C LEU A 162 1.93 -0.98 -9.56
N GLY A 163 3.00 -1.76 -9.47
CA GLY A 163 4.30 -1.39 -10.00
C GLY A 163 5.39 -1.21 -8.96
N ALA A 164 6.53 -0.65 -9.39
CA ALA A 164 7.74 -0.56 -8.59
C ALA A 164 7.58 0.30 -7.33
N ALA A 165 8.31 -0.05 -6.29
CA ALA A 165 8.45 0.77 -5.09
C ALA A 165 9.20 2.07 -5.39
N TRP A 166 8.92 3.12 -4.63
CA TRP A 166 9.71 4.37 -4.64
C TRP A 166 10.06 4.80 -3.22
N THR A 167 11.16 5.51 -3.09
CA THR A 167 11.61 6.05 -1.81
C THR A 167 10.82 7.29 -1.42
N ALA A 168 10.22 7.32 -0.23
CA ALA A 168 9.55 8.48 0.33
C ALA A 168 10.52 9.27 1.23
N LYS A 169 10.43 10.60 1.20
CA LYS A 169 11.31 11.51 1.97
C LYS A 169 10.99 11.57 3.47
N ARG A 170 9.84 11.05 3.94
CA ARG A 170 9.41 11.08 5.34
C ARG A 170 8.75 9.78 5.75
N SER A 171 9.08 9.33 6.98
CA SER A 171 8.34 8.30 7.71
C SER A 171 7.02 8.86 8.24
N PRO A 172 5.98 8.03 8.44
CA PRO A 172 4.87 8.40 9.30
C PRO A 172 5.38 8.62 10.73
N GLU A 173 5.11 9.78 11.32
CA GLU A 173 5.42 10.06 12.72
C GLU A 173 4.17 9.81 13.56
N HIS A 174 4.27 8.93 14.55
CA HIS A 174 3.27 8.78 15.59
C HIS A 174 3.65 9.63 16.80
N PRO A 175 2.72 10.33 17.47
CA PRO A 175 3.02 11.20 18.60
C PRO A 175 3.59 10.48 19.83
N GLU A 176 3.65 9.16 19.84
CA GLU A 176 4.19 8.33 20.93
C GLU A 176 5.71 8.11 20.82
N ASP A 177 6.33 8.45 19.70
CA ASP A 177 7.78 8.28 19.47
C ASP A 177 8.62 9.48 19.95
N ALA A 178 7.98 10.50 20.54
CA ALA A 178 8.60 11.73 21.06
C ALA A 178 8.77 11.68 22.60
N SER A 179 9.55 10.70 23.12
CA SER A 179 9.96 10.65 24.54
C SER A 179 11.45 10.43 24.66
#